data_235c3e8c85e18ae596f99e9d88d477c4
#
_entry.id   235c3e8c85e18ae596f99e9d88d477c4
#
_cell.length_a   1.000
_cell.length_b   1.000
_cell.length_c   1.000
_cell.angle_alpha   90.00
_cell.angle_beta   90.00
_cell.angle_gamma   90.00
#
_symmetry.space_group_name_H-M   'P 1'
#
loop_
_entity.id
_entity.type
_entity.pdbx_description
1 polymer ?
#
loop_
_entity_poly.entity_id
_entity_poly.type
_entity_poly.pdbx_seq_one_letter_code
_entity_poly.pdbx_strand_id
1 'polypeptide(L)'
;MTIYTGSGVAIVTPFFEDGSVDYNTFGELIEFQIAEGTDAIIVAGTTGESSTMPDDEQVAVIDFAIKKVAGRIPVIAGSGVNDTAHSIRLSKEIEKLGPDALLVVTPYYIKTSQQGLIEHFEAIANSVDLPIVLYNVPGRTGQVMAPETILHLSQHKNIVAYKDAVGDIAHTLAVRNLVGDKI
;
A
#
# COMPACT_ATOMS: atom_id res chain seq x y z
N MET A 1 5.62 -5.37 -14.44
CA MET A 1 4.64 -4.36 -14.90
C MET A 1 4.85 -3.10 -14.08
N THR A 2 5.12 -1.96 -14.71
CA THR A 2 5.31 -0.68 -13.98
C THR A 2 3.94 -0.04 -13.78
N ILE A 3 3.55 0.26 -12.52
CA ILE A 3 2.26 0.91 -12.21
C ILE A 3 2.32 2.39 -12.58
N TYR A 4 3.42 3.07 -12.22
CA TYR A 4 3.70 4.46 -12.58
C TYR A 4 5.20 4.73 -12.51
N THR A 5 5.62 5.87 -13.04
CA THR A 5 6.99 6.41 -12.92
C THR A 5 6.88 7.86 -12.48
N GLY A 6 7.66 8.28 -11.49
CA GLY A 6 7.65 9.65 -10.98
C GLY A 6 7.24 9.74 -9.51
N SER A 7 6.45 10.75 -9.17
CA SER A 7 6.04 11.05 -7.80
C SER A 7 4.73 10.35 -7.43
N GLY A 8 4.76 9.54 -6.37
CA GLY A 8 3.55 8.95 -5.77
C GLY A 8 3.31 9.52 -4.37
N VAL A 9 2.22 10.27 -4.19
CA VAL A 9 1.90 10.85 -2.89
C VAL A 9 1.16 9.86 -1.99
N ALA A 10 1.66 9.64 -0.77
CA ALA A 10 0.87 9.04 0.30
C ALA A 10 -0.01 10.13 0.90
N ILE A 11 -1.24 10.23 0.40
CA ILE A 11 -2.14 11.32 0.74
C ILE A 11 -2.70 11.18 2.16
N VAL A 12 -2.91 12.29 2.86
CA VAL A 12 -3.59 12.33 4.16
C VAL A 12 -5.09 12.13 3.98
N THR A 13 -5.76 11.68 5.04
CA THR A 13 -7.22 11.68 5.14
C THR A 13 -7.64 12.81 6.07
N PRO A 14 -8.29 13.88 5.59
CA PRO A 14 -8.81 14.94 6.43
C PRO A 14 -10.01 14.47 7.26
N PHE A 15 -10.08 14.93 8.51
CA PHE A 15 -11.19 14.66 9.41
C PHE A 15 -11.77 15.96 9.98
N PHE A 16 -13.06 15.95 10.26
CA PHE A 16 -13.71 16.95 11.09
C PHE A 16 -13.35 16.77 12.58
N GLU A 17 -13.66 17.76 13.40
CA GLU A 17 -13.43 17.69 14.86
C GLU A 17 -14.17 16.53 15.56
N ASP A 18 -15.28 16.06 14.99
CA ASP A 18 -16.04 14.92 15.48
C ASP A 18 -15.46 13.56 15.08
N GLY A 19 -14.38 13.56 14.29
CA GLY A 19 -13.67 12.38 13.81
C GLY A 19 -14.22 11.80 12.49
N SER A 20 -15.28 12.36 11.92
CA SER A 20 -15.76 11.93 10.60
C SER A 20 -14.87 12.43 9.46
N VAL A 21 -14.81 11.70 8.35
CA VAL A 21 -13.97 12.07 7.19
C VAL A 21 -14.52 13.31 6.49
N ASP A 22 -13.67 14.33 6.28
CA ASP A 22 -13.97 15.49 5.46
C ASP A 22 -13.69 15.21 3.98
N TYR A 23 -14.67 14.63 3.31
CA TYR A 23 -14.59 14.31 1.88
C TYR A 23 -14.45 15.54 0.98
N ASN A 24 -14.91 16.72 1.40
CA ASN A 24 -14.76 17.95 0.60
C ASN A 24 -13.29 18.35 0.55
N THR A 25 -12.65 18.51 1.70
CA THR A 25 -11.21 18.80 1.80
C THR A 25 -10.37 17.70 1.17
N PHE A 26 -10.77 16.42 1.34
CA PHE A 26 -10.07 15.31 0.70
C PHE A 26 -10.13 15.40 -0.83
N GLY A 27 -11.29 15.72 -1.38
CA GLY A 27 -11.44 15.95 -2.82
C GLY A 27 -10.62 17.12 -3.35
N GLU A 28 -10.51 18.24 -2.60
CA GLU A 28 -9.65 19.37 -2.95
C GLU A 28 -8.16 19.00 -2.95
N LEU A 29 -7.71 18.21 -1.95
CA LEU A 29 -6.33 17.71 -1.88
C LEU A 29 -5.99 16.79 -3.07
N ILE A 30 -6.91 15.93 -3.48
CA ILE A 30 -6.72 15.07 -4.67
C ILE A 30 -6.56 15.94 -5.92
N GLU A 31 -7.43 16.93 -6.12
CA GLU A 31 -7.33 17.83 -7.27
C GLU A 31 -6.02 18.64 -7.25
N PHE A 32 -5.62 19.13 -6.08
CA PHE A 32 -4.35 19.83 -5.91
C PHE A 32 -3.17 18.94 -6.34
N GLN A 33 -3.12 17.70 -5.85
CA GLN A 33 -2.03 16.77 -6.20
C GLN A 33 -1.97 16.51 -7.71
N ILE A 34 -3.12 16.31 -8.35
CA ILE A 34 -3.18 16.07 -9.80
C ILE A 34 -2.74 17.32 -10.57
N ALA A 35 -3.20 18.51 -10.16
CA ALA A 35 -2.87 19.78 -10.81
C ALA A 35 -1.37 20.12 -10.70
N GLU A 36 -0.73 19.77 -9.57
CA GLU A 36 0.70 19.96 -9.32
C GLU A 36 1.60 18.85 -9.90
N GLY A 37 1.03 17.89 -10.64
CA GLY A 37 1.78 16.91 -11.42
C GLY A 37 2.21 15.67 -10.64
N THR A 38 1.47 15.26 -9.60
CA THR A 38 1.66 13.96 -8.95
C THR A 38 1.29 12.84 -9.94
N ASP A 39 2.15 11.81 -10.06
CA ASP A 39 1.97 10.71 -11.01
C ASP A 39 1.13 9.54 -10.47
N ALA A 40 0.95 9.43 -9.14
CA ALA A 40 0.09 8.43 -8.51
C ALA A 40 -0.37 8.88 -7.12
N ILE A 41 -1.54 8.42 -6.68
CA ILE A 41 -2.04 8.67 -5.32
C ILE A 41 -2.10 7.36 -4.55
N ILE A 42 -1.46 7.31 -3.38
CA ILE A 42 -1.53 6.20 -2.44
C ILE A 42 -2.53 6.56 -1.33
N VAL A 43 -3.69 5.91 -1.33
CA VAL A 43 -4.81 6.18 -0.40
C VAL A 43 -4.82 5.17 0.73
N ALA A 44 -5.23 5.60 1.92
CA ALA A 44 -5.34 4.74 3.10
C ALA A 44 -4.06 3.95 3.38
N GLY A 45 -2.90 4.58 3.15
CA GLY A 45 -1.62 4.14 3.68
C GLY A 45 -1.44 4.61 5.14
N THR A 46 -0.22 4.49 5.66
CA THR A 46 0.10 4.96 7.04
C THR A 46 -0.17 6.46 7.22
N THR A 47 0.17 7.28 6.22
CA THR A 47 -0.07 8.74 6.23
C THR A 47 -1.57 9.05 6.19
N GLY A 48 -2.36 8.22 5.54
CA GLY A 48 -3.83 8.32 5.49
C GLY A 48 -4.53 7.70 6.69
N GLU A 49 -3.79 7.30 7.73
CA GLU A 49 -4.29 6.85 9.04
C GLU A 49 -5.18 5.57 8.99
N SER A 50 -4.96 4.70 8.00
CA SER A 50 -5.77 3.47 7.82
C SER A 50 -5.85 2.58 9.06
N SER A 51 -4.80 2.54 9.89
CA SER A 51 -4.78 1.68 11.07
C SER A 51 -5.71 2.11 12.20
N THR A 52 -6.31 3.29 12.10
CA THR A 52 -7.25 3.85 13.09
C THR A 52 -8.66 4.01 12.53
N MET A 53 -8.89 3.64 11.26
CA MET A 53 -10.20 3.63 10.62
C MET A 53 -10.86 2.25 10.76
N PRO A 54 -12.17 2.18 10.97
CA PRO A 54 -12.96 0.98 10.68
C PRO A 54 -12.85 0.58 9.21
N ASP A 55 -13.02 -0.71 8.91
CA ASP A 55 -12.88 -1.23 7.53
C ASP A 55 -13.85 -0.54 6.55
N ASP A 56 -15.09 -0.31 6.95
CA ASP A 56 -16.12 0.34 6.14
C ASP A 56 -15.76 1.81 5.81
N GLU A 57 -15.18 2.53 6.76
CA GLU A 57 -14.70 3.89 6.54
C GLU A 57 -13.48 3.89 5.60
N GLN A 58 -12.53 2.98 5.81
CA GLN A 58 -11.36 2.83 4.93
C GLN A 58 -11.78 2.53 3.49
N VAL A 59 -12.70 1.59 3.30
CA VAL A 59 -13.28 1.23 2.00
C VAL A 59 -13.97 2.43 1.36
N ALA A 60 -14.75 3.21 2.14
CA ALA A 60 -15.43 4.41 1.64
C ALA A 60 -14.44 5.52 1.21
N VAL A 61 -13.35 5.73 1.96
CA VAL A 61 -12.29 6.68 1.60
C VAL A 61 -11.60 6.29 0.30
N ILE A 62 -11.32 5.00 0.11
CA ILE A 62 -10.70 4.48 -1.12
C ILE A 62 -11.66 4.63 -2.30
N ASP A 63 -12.93 4.25 -2.15
CA ASP A 63 -13.96 4.38 -3.19
C ASP A 63 -14.13 5.84 -3.64
N PHE A 64 -14.18 6.76 -2.67
CA PHE A 64 -14.23 8.19 -2.95
C PHE A 64 -13.03 8.66 -3.76
N ALA A 65 -11.81 8.25 -3.36
CA ALA A 65 -10.60 8.67 -4.06
C ALA A 65 -10.54 8.13 -5.49
N ILE A 66 -10.91 6.86 -5.72
CA ILE A 66 -10.97 6.27 -7.08
C ILE A 66 -11.93 7.06 -7.96
N LYS A 67 -13.14 7.34 -7.47
CA LYS A 67 -14.14 8.12 -8.20
C LYS A 67 -13.69 9.56 -8.46
N LYS A 68 -13.03 10.18 -7.49
CA LYS A 68 -12.54 11.55 -7.60
C LYS A 68 -11.37 11.67 -8.58
N VAL A 69 -10.43 10.72 -8.56
CA VAL A 69 -9.32 10.65 -9.52
C VAL A 69 -9.82 10.37 -10.93
N ALA A 70 -10.87 9.55 -11.07
CA ALA A 70 -11.54 9.24 -12.34
C ALA A 70 -10.58 8.78 -13.45
N GLY A 71 -9.60 7.94 -13.11
CA GLY A 71 -8.64 7.35 -14.05
C GLY A 71 -7.58 8.32 -14.62
N ARG A 72 -7.46 9.52 -14.09
CA ARG A 72 -6.47 10.52 -14.56
C ARG A 72 -5.04 10.13 -14.21
N ILE A 73 -4.84 9.50 -13.07
CA ILE A 73 -3.57 8.93 -12.59
C ILE A 73 -3.86 7.66 -11.79
N PRO A 74 -2.89 6.73 -11.61
CA PRO A 74 -3.10 5.52 -10.82
C PRO A 74 -3.44 5.80 -9.35
N VAL A 75 -4.36 4.97 -8.81
CA VAL A 75 -4.71 4.93 -7.39
C VAL A 75 -4.21 3.62 -6.78
N ILE A 76 -3.37 3.70 -5.76
CA ILE A 76 -2.85 2.58 -5.00
C ILE A 76 -3.52 2.57 -3.63
N ALA A 77 -4.23 1.50 -3.29
CA ALA A 77 -5.02 1.42 -2.07
C ALA A 77 -4.32 0.61 -0.97
N GLY A 78 -4.23 1.16 0.23
CA GLY A 78 -3.77 0.42 1.40
C GLY A 78 -4.77 -0.67 1.79
N SER A 79 -4.31 -1.93 1.92
CA SER A 79 -5.14 -3.08 2.32
C SER A 79 -4.47 -3.99 3.34
N GLY A 80 -3.17 -3.78 3.61
CA GLY A 80 -2.42 -4.60 4.55
C GLY A 80 -2.69 -4.24 6.00
N VAL A 81 -2.98 -5.25 6.81
CA VAL A 81 -3.04 -5.19 8.27
C VAL A 81 -2.17 -6.29 8.87
N ASN A 82 -2.08 -6.39 10.18
CA ASN A 82 -1.23 -7.40 10.85
C ASN A 82 -1.84 -8.81 10.90
N ASP A 83 -3.12 -8.97 10.63
CA ASP A 83 -3.82 -10.26 10.50
C ASP A 83 -3.95 -10.68 9.04
N THR A 84 -3.45 -11.86 8.67
CA THR A 84 -3.45 -12.34 7.29
C THR A 84 -4.86 -12.55 6.74
N ALA A 85 -5.76 -13.14 7.54
CA ALA A 85 -7.13 -13.39 7.10
C ALA A 85 -7.91 -12.08 6.93
N HIS A 86 -7.67 -11.10 7.79
CA HIS A 86 -8.23 -9.77 7.67
C HIS A 86 -7.71 -9.06 6.42
N SER A 87 -6.39 -9.06 6.19
CA SER A 87 -5.78 -8.49 4.98
C SER A 87 -6.37 -9.08 3.70
N ILE A 88 -6.62 -10.40 3.66
CA ILE A 88 -7.27 -11.07 2.54
C ILE A 88 -8.70 -10.56 2.32
N ARG A 89 -9.51 -10.47 3.39
CA ARG A 89 -10.89 -9.98 3.28
C ARG A 89 -10.93 -8.54 2.77
N LEU A 90 -10.14 -7.66 3.39
CA LEU A 90 -10.08 -6.26 3.04
C LEU A 90 -9.55 -6.05 1.62
N SER A 91 -8.50 -6.77 1.21
CA SER A 91 -7.97 -6.72 -0.15
C SER A 91 -9.00 -7.12 -1.20
N LYS A 92 -9.78 -8.19 -0.96
CA LYS A 92 -10.87 -8.61 -1.86
C LYS A 92 -12.02 -7.61 -1.93
N GLU A 93 -12.30 -6.91 -0.86
CA GLU A 93 -13.32 -5.86 -0.84
C GLU A 93 -12.87 -4.64 -1.63
N ILE A 94 -11.64 -4.18 -1.40
CA ILE A 94 -11.02 -3.07 -2.10
C ILE A 94 -10.83 -3.38 -3.60
N GLU A 95 -10.47 -4.62 -3.97
CA GLU A 95 -10.34 -5.03 -5.37
C GLU A 95 -11.60 -4.77 -6.18
N LYS A 96 -12.79 -4.93 -5.59
CA LYS A 96 -14.09 -4.68 -6.28
C LYS A 96 -14.31 -3.20 -6.62
N LEU A 97 -13.59 -2.30 -5.96
CA LEU A 97 -13.65 -0.86 -6.23
C LEU A 97 -12.82 -0.46 -7.46
N GLY A 98 -11.86 -1.31 -7.86
CA GLY A 98 -11.04 -1.14 -9.05
C GLY A 98 -9.88 -0.15 -8.89
N PRO A 99 -9.09 -0.15 -7.79
CA PRO A 99 -7.81 0.56 -7.76
C PRO A 99 -6.81 -0.09 -8.73
N ASP A 100 -5.73 0.62 -9.05
CA ASP A 100 -4.69 0.11 -9.95
C ASP A 100 -3.73 -0.87 -9.26
N ALA A 101 -3.58 -0.78 -7.93
CA ALA A 101 -2.76 -1.69 -7.13
C ALA A 101 -3.15 -1.64 -5.64
N LEU A 102 -2.66 -2.65 -4.90
CA LEU A 102 -2.77 -2.70 -3.43
C LEU A 102 -1.42 -2.41 -2.78
N LEU A 103 -1.41 -1.60 -1.71
CA LEU A 103 -0.26 -1.42 -0.83
C LEU A 103 -0.42 -2.30 0.40
N VAL A 104 0.47 -3.27 0.57
CA VAL A 104 0.41 -4.20 1.69
C VAL A 104 1.63 -4.00 2.58
N VAL A 105 1.41 -3.52 3.80
CA VAL A 105 2.46 -3.30 4.79
C VAL A 105 2.84 -4.61 5.48
N THR A 106 4.11 -4.75 5.89
CA THR A 106 4.53 -5.85 6.77
C THR A 106 3.68 -5.88 8.04
N PRO A 107 3.28 -7.07 8.53
CA PRO A 107 2.49 -7.19 9.76
C PRO A 107 3.16 -6.44 10.90
N TYR A 108 2.47 -5.48 11.48
CA TYR A 108 2.95 -4.66 12.58
C TYR A 108 2.59 -5.29 13.92
N TYR A 109 3.34 -4.91 14.98
CA TYR A 109 3.15 -5.32 16.37
C TYR A 109 3.58 -6.78 16.69
N ILE A 110 3.21 -7.78 15.87
CA ILE A 110 3.37 -9.21 16.17
C ILE A 110 4.76 -9.80 15.90
N LYS A 111 5.66 -9.11 15.18
CA LYS A 111 7.06 -9.52 14.91
C LYS A 111 7.20 -10.97 14.44
N THR A 112 6.69 -11.29 13.27
CA THR A 112 6.79 -12.63 12.68
C THR A 112 8.20 -12.95 12.15
N SER A 113 8.47 -14.20 11.76
CA SER A 113 9.71 -14.62 11.09
C SER A 113 9.72 -14.22 9.62
N GLN A 114 10.88 -14.31 8.94
CA GLN A 114 10.98 -14.08 7.49
C GLN A 114 10.10 -15.07 6.71
N GLN A 115 10.06 -16.34 7.15
CA GLN A 115 9.17 -17.35 6.57
C GLN A 115 7.68 -16.96 6.76
N GLY A 116 7.31 -16.45 7.94
CA GLY A 116 5.96 -15.97 8.18
C GLY A 116 5.59 -14.74 7.34
N LEU A 117 6.56 -13.86 7.01
CA LEU A 117 6.35 -12.78 6.05
C LEU A 117 6.06 -13.33 4.65
N ILE A 118 6.84 -14.32 4.19
CA ILE A 118 6.60 -14.99 2.89
C ILE A 118 5.17 -15.53 2.84
N GLU A 119 4.80 -16.35 3.81
CA GLU A 119 3.47 -16.98 3.86
C GLU A 119 2.33 -15.95 3.93
N HIS A 120 2.52 -14.88 4.70
CA HIS A 120 1.56 -13.77 4.78
C HIS A 120 1.32 -13.09 3.43
N PHE A 121 2.40 -12.65 2.78
CA PHE A 121 2.29 -11.94 1.51
C PHE A 121 1.82 -12.84 0.36
N GLU A 122 2.28 -14.10 0.30
CA GLU A 122 1.81 -15.06 -0.69
C GLU A 122 0.32 -15.38 -0.52
N ALA A 123 -0.16 -15.54 0.71
CA ALA A 123 -1.57 -15.79 0.97
C ALA A 123 -2.46 -14.61 0.48
N ILE A 124 -2.01 -13.37 0.70
CA ILE A 124 -2.72 -12.19 0.20
C ILE A 124 -2.64 -12.13 -1.34
N ALA A 125 -1.44 -12.28 -1.90
CA ALA A 125 -1.22 -12.20 -3.35
C ALA A 125 -1.96 -13.29 -4.15
N ASN A 126 -2.13 -14.48 -3.56
CA ASN A 126 -2.91 -15.55 -4.15
C ASN A 126 -4.44 -15.33 -4.05
N SER A 127 -4.88 -14.37 -3.25
CA SER A 127 -6.31 -14.14 -3.00
C SER A 127 -6.95 -13.08 -3.90
N VAL A 128 -6.15 -12.28 -4.61
CA VAL A 128 -6.57 -11.18 -5.49
C VAL A 128 -5.83 -11.24 -6.82
N ASP A 129 -6.38 -10.58 -7.83
CA ASP A 129 -5.75 -10.45 -9.15
C ASP A 129 -4.99 -9.12 -9.32
N LEU A 130 -5.24 -8.14 -8.45
CA LEU A 130 -4.57 -6.83 -8.50
C LEU A 130 -3.06 -6.92 -8.23
N PRO A 131 -2.28 -6.01 -8.83
CA PRO A 131 -0.89 -5.82 -8.50
C PRO A 131 -0.69 -5.44 -7.02
N ILE A 132 0.35 -5.99 -6.39
CA ILE A 132 0.70 -5.72 -4.98
C ILE A 132 2.04 -4.99 -4.90
N VAL A 133 2.03 -3.92 -4.12
CA VAL A 133 3.23 -3.20 -3.67
C VAL A 133 3.56 -3.66 -2.25
N LEU A 134 4.69 -4.33 -2.07
CA LEU A 134 5.21 -4.66 -0.74
C LEU A 134 5.61 -3.38 -0.02
N TYR A 135 5.27 -3.24 1.26
CA TYR A 135 5.67 -2.07 2.04
C TYR A 135 6.42 -2.46 3.32
N ASN A 136 7.70 -2.08 3.37
CA ASN A 136 8.63 -2.38 4.46
C ASN A 136 8.96 -1.09 5.23
N VAL A 137 8.49 -1.00 6.51
CA VAL A 137 8.62 0.20 7.35
C VAL A 137 8.96 -0.18 8.79
N PRO A 138 10.18 -0.66 9.07
CA PRO A 138 10.56 -1.22 10.37
C PRO A 138 10.33 -0.29 11.55
N GLY A 139 10.48 1.03 11.35
CA GLY A 139 10.24 2.03 12.38
C GLY A 139 8.79 2.06 12.91
N ARG A 140 7.83 1.48 12.16
CA ARG A 140 6.41 1.39 12.55
C ARG A 140 5.96 -0.04 12.82
N THR A 141 6.59 -1.03 12.18
CA THR A 141 6.18 -2.43 12.31
C THR A 141 6.99 -3.21 13.34
N GLY A 142 8.18 -2.71 13.68
CA GLY A 142 9.11 -3.36 14.62
C GLY A 142 9.84 -4.57 14.02
N GLN A 143 9.76 -4.76 12.69
CA GLN A 143 10.49 -5.80 11.96
C GLN A 143 10.88 -5.32 10.57
N VAL A 144 11.94 -5.89 10.01
CA VAL A 144 12.42 -5.63 8.67
C VAL A 144 12.19 -6.86 7.79
N MET A 145 11.72 -6.64 6.57
CA MET A 145 11.73 -7.69 5.53
C MET A 145 13.13 -7.75 4.94
N ALA A 146 13.79 -8.91 5.04
CA ALA A 146 15.14 -9.11 4.54
C ALA A 146 15.20 -9.05 2.99
N PRO A 147 16.33 -8.68 2.39
CA PRO A 147 16.48 -8.64 0.93
C PRO A 147 16.16 -9.98 0.26
N GLU A 148 16.52 -11.10 0.87
CA GLU A 148 16.24 -12.46 0.37
C GLU A 148 14.74 -12.78 0.39
N THR A 149 14.02 -12.27 1.39
CA THR A 149 12.56 -12.38 1.48
C THR A 149 11.88 -11.60 0.36
N ILE A 150 12.37 -10.39 0.08
CA ILE A 150 11.87 -9.57 -1.02
C ILE A 150 12.17 -10.24 -2.37
N LEU A 151 13.38 -10.80 -2.54
CA LEU A 151 13.75 -11.57 -3.73
C LEU A 151 12.80 -12.76 -3.93
N HIS A 152 12.48 -13.52 -2.87
CA HIS A 152 11.53 -14.63 -2.94
C HIS A 152 10.16 -14.13 -3.41
N LEU A 153 9.62 -13.13 -2.73
CA LEU A 153 8.31 -12.57 -3.02
C LEU A 153 8.21 -11.95 -4.43
N SER A 154 9.32 -11.40 -4.96
CA SER A 154 9.39 -10.86 -6.32
C SER A 154 9.18 -11.89 -7.44
N GLN A 155 9.17 -13.19 -7.10
CA GLN A 155 8.84 -14.25 -8.06
C GLN A 155 7.33 -14.41 -8.25
N HIS A 156 6.52 -13.88 -7.35
CA HIS A 156 5.06 -13.97 -7.45
C HIS A 156 4.53 -13.00 -8.52
N LYS A 157 3.70 -13.49 -9.43
CA LYS A 157 3.19 -12.73 -10.59
C LYS A 157 2.49 -11.41 -10.24
N ASN A 158 1.80 -11.37 -9.08
CA ASN A 158 1.05 -10.21 -8.64
C ASN A 158 1.87 -9.25 -7.77
N ILE A 159 3.07 -9.63 -7.31
CA ILE A 159 3.96 -8.75 -6.52
C ILE A 159 4.85 -8.01 -7.50
N VAL A 160 4.59 -6.72 -7.72
CA VAL A 160 5.16 -5.95 -8.83
C VAL A 160 6.00 -4.75 -8.41
N ALA A 161 5.98 -4.41 -7.12
CA ALA A 161 6.75 -3.28 -6.60
C ALA A 161 7.10 -3.45 -5.11
N TYR A 162 8.11 -2.72 -4.68
CA TYR A 162 8.57 -2.65 -3.30
C TYR A 162 8.72 -1.20 -2.87
N LYS A 163 7.98 -0.80 -1.82
CA LYS A 163 8.12 0.50 -1.16
C LYS A 163 9.07 0.35 0.02
N ASP A 164 10.27 0.95 -0.12
CA ASP A 164 11.30 0.97 0.91
C ASP A 164 11.15 2.18 1.85
N ALA A 165 10.91 1.91 3.12
CA ALA A 165 10.92 2.89 4.18
C ALA A 165 11.76 2.39 5.38
N VAL A 166 12.81 1.61 5.08
CA VAL A 166 13.74 1.09 6.09
C VAL A 166 14.64 2.20 6.64
N GLY A 167 15.01 3.17 5.81
CA GLY A 167 15.90 4.26 6.20
C GLY A 167 17.38 3.85 6.26
N ASP A 168 17.74 2.71 5.66
CA ASP A 168 19.12 2.20 5.55
C ASP A 168 19.48 2.00 4.08
N ILE A 169 20.40 2.82 3.58
CA ILE A 169 20.87 2.76 2.19
C ILE A 169 21.55 1.43 1.86
N ALA A 170 22.21 0.78 2.82
CA ALA A 170 22.84 -0.52 2.60
C ALA A 170 21.78 -1.60 2.35
N HIS A 171 20.65 -1.56 3.07
CA HIS A 171 19.52 -2.43 2.82
C HIS A 171 18.93 -2.20 1.42
N THR A 172 18.66 -0.93 1.06
CA THR A 172 18.13 -0.56 -0.26
C THR A 172 19.01 -1.07 -1.40
N LEU A 173 20.35 -0.90 -1.27
CA LEU A 173 21.30 -1.40 -2.25
C LEU A 173 21.34 -2.93 -2.32
N ALA A 174 21.26 -3.62 -1.17
CA ALA A 174 21.19 -5.08 -1.14
C ALA A 174 19.94 -5.61 -1.86
N VAL A 175 18.77 -5.00 -1.60
CA VAL A 175 17.53 -5.32 -2.32
C VAL A 175 17.70 -5.09 -3.81
N ARG A 176 18.18 -3.90 -4.22
CA ARG A 176 18.37 -3.56 -5.64
C ARG A 176 19.32 -4.54 -6.35
N ASN A 177 20.40 -4.94 -5.69
CA ASN A 177 21.38 -5.88 -6.26
C ASN A 177 20.79 -7.29 -6.43
N LEU A 178 19.94 -7.76 -5.52
CA LEU A 178 19.33 -9.09 -5.59
C LEU A 178 18.12 -9.14 -6.53
N VAL A 179 17.27 -8.14 -6.46
CA VAL A 179 15.96 -8.13 -7.16
C VAL A 179 16.12 -7.55 -8.57
N GLY A 180 17.02 -6.59 -8.76
CA GLY A 180 17.23 -5.92 -10.05
C GLY A 180 16.00 -5.14 -10.51
N ASP A 181 15.58 -5.39 -11.75
CA ASP A 181 14.44 -4.73 -12.39
C ASP A 181 13.15 -5.60 -12.36
N LYS A 182 13.09 -6.61 -11.48
CA LYS A 182 11.89 -7.48 -11.39
C LYS A 182 10.69 -6.75 -10.79
N ILE A 183 10.92 -5.93 -9.75
CA ILE A 183 9.91 -5.13 -9.07
C ILE A 183 10.49 -3.77 -8.66
#